data_1e2e24e2c32fad980470fd5924ac0248
#
_entry.id   1e2e24e2c32fad980470fd5924ac0248
#
_cell.length_a   1.000
_cell.length_b   1.000
_cell.length_c   1.000
_cell.angle_alpha   90.00
_cell.angle_beta   90.00
_cell.angle_gamma   90.00
#
_symmetry.space_group_name_H-M   'P 1'
#
loop_
_entity.id
_entity.type
_entity.pdbx_description
1 polymer ?
#
loop_
_entity_poly.entity_id
_entity_poly.type
_entity_poly.pdbx_seq_one_letter_code
_entity_poly.pdbx_strand_id
1 'polypeptide(L)'
;MYQNNSWKKGSVPIAVVMISLNEGHNLKDVCENLNGWAQEVFLVDSYSKDDTIDIALNYGINTVQRRFRGFGDQWNFALNELPIQSPWVMKLDPDEVLSEELKKNIIEKISQSQFDGFYLKRRLWFMGKPLPVNQRILRIWKKGLCTFSDSLVNEYPSVKGLLGDCKGELKHFDSPNLDHWINKQNKYTTAEARSSYLNL
;
A
#
# COMPACT_ATOMS: atom_id res chain seq x y z
N MET A 1 21.83 20.18 -5.37
CA MET A 1 21.83 19.33 -6.58
C MET A 1 20.86 18.19 -6.33
N TYR A 2 19.68 18.25 -6.92
CA TYR A 2 18.74 17.10 -6.90
C TYR A 2 19.33 16.04 -7.81
N GLN A 3 19.79 14.92 -7.25
CA GLN A 3 20.08 13.74 -8.05
C GLN A 3 18.74 13.23 -8.57
N ASN A 4 18.51 13.31 -9.86
CA ASN A 4 17.40 12.66 -10.55
C ASN A 4 17.57 11.14 -10.39
N ASN A 5 17.15 10.58 -9.29
CA ASN A 5 16.96 9.14 -9.14
C ASN A 5 15.66 8.80 -9.88
N SER A 6 15.77 8.64 -11.21
CA SER A 6 14.64 8.16 -11.99
C SER A 6 14.28 6.75 -11.51
N TRP A 7 12.98 6.49 -11.34
CA TRP A 7 12.47 5.16 -11.04
C TRP A 7 13.10 4.11 -11.98
N LYS A 8 13.79 3.13 -11.41
CA LYS A 8 14.28 2.00 -12.19
C LYS A 8 13.14 1.01 -12.36
N LYS A 9 12.52 1.04 -13.55
CA LYS A 9 11.46 0.10 -13.91
C LYS A 9 11.92 -1.33 -13.66
N GLY A 10 11.20 -2.03 -12.77
CA GLY A 10 11.46 -3.42 -12.45
C GLY A 10 10.93 -4.38 -13.52
N SER A 11 11.33 -5.64 -13.42
CA SER A 11 10.90 -6.70 -14.34
C SER A 11 9.57 -7.35 -13.95
N VAL A 12 9.09 -7.14 -12.73
CA VAL A 12 7.86 -7.75 -12.23
C VAL A 12 6.67 -6.98 -12.79
N PRO A 13 5.76 -7.63 -13.54
CA PRO A 13 4.64 -6.95 -14.21
C PRO A 13 3.51 -6.61 -13.21
N ILE A 14 3.86 -5.78 -12.23
CA ILE A 14 2.99 -5.33 -11.15
C ILE A 14 3.07 -3.82 -11.00
N ALA A 15 1.92 -3.18 -10.85
CA ALA A 15 1.80 -1.80 -10.42
C ALA A 15 1.56 -1.77 -8.91
N VAL A 16 2.47 -1.19 -8.16
CA VAL A 16 2.25 -0.91 -6.73
C VAL A 16 1.55 0.43 -6.61
N VAL A 17 0.43 0.43 -5.89
CA VAL A 17 -0.37 1.63 -5.62
C VAL A 17 -0.36 1.90 -4.13
N MET A 18 -0.05 3.12 -3.76
CA MET A 18 -0.04 3.61 -2.38
C MET A 18 -0.96 4.82 -2.24
N ILE A 19 -1.59 4.97 -1.08
CA ILE A 19 -2.23 6.22 -0.66
C ILE A 19 -1.48 6.77 0.55
N SER A 20 -1.32 8.09 0.64
CA SER A 20 -0.51 8.70 1.70
C SER A 20 -1.10 9.96 2.30
N LEU A 21 -0.72 10.22 3.55
CA LEU A 21 -0.84 11.51 4.24
C LEU A 21 0.24 11.62 5.32
N ASN A 22 1.28 12.43 5.08
CA ASN A 22 2.41 12.65 5.98
C ASN A 22 3.18 11.35 6.33
N GLU A 23 3.66 10.66 5.30
CA GLU A 23 4.38 9.38 5.39
C GLU A 23 5.87 9.51 4.99
N GLY A 24 6.43 10.73 4.98
CA GLY A 24 7.81 10.97 4.56
C GLY A 24 8.84 10.15 5.35
N HIS A 25 8.59 9.92 6.63
CA HIS A 25 9.47 9.13 7.49
C HIS A 25 9.56 7.63 7.12
N ASN A 26 8.57 7.08 6.42
CA ASN A 26 8.51 5.68 5.99
C ASN A 26 8.79 5.50 4.49
N LEU A 27 8.39 6.48 3.68
CA LEU A 27 8.29 6.34 2.23
C LEU A 27 9.64 6.02 1.57
N LYS A 28 10.76 6.51 2.12
CA LYS A 28 12.09 6.24 1.57
C LYS A 28 12.39 4.74 1.55
N ASP A 29 12.19 4.06 2.67
CA ASP A 29 12.48 2.62 2.79
C ASP A 29 11.61 1.79 1.84
N VAL A 30 10.35 2.19 1.66
CA VAL A 30 9.43 1.55 0.72
C VAL A 30 9.87 1.78 -0.72
N CYS A 31 10.27 2.99 -1.07
CA CYS A 31 10.80 3.30 -2.39
C CYS A 31 12.04 2.46 -2.73
N GLU A 32 12.99 2.37 -1.79
CA GLU A 32 14.20 1.55 -1.95
C GLU A 32 13.86 0.06 -2.08
N ASN A 33 12.90 -0.42 -1.30
CA ASN A 33 12.45 -1.81 -1.36
C ASN A 33 11.80 -2.17 -2.69
N LEU A 34 11.08 -1.26 -3.32
CA LEU A 34 10.38 -1.49 -4.58
C LEU A 34 11.23 -1.21 -5.83
N ASN A 35 12.29 -0.38 -5.69
CA ASN A 35 13.10 0.10 -6.81
C ASN A 35 13.77 -1.06 -7.57
N GLY A 36 13.58 -1.11 -8.89
CA GLY A 36 14.08 -2.19 -9.74
C GLY A 36 13.31 -3.52 -9.63
N TRP A 37 12.28 -3.60 -8.75
CA TRP A 37 11.41 -4.76 -8.60
C TRP A 37 10.06 -4.55 -9.29
N ALA A 38 9.27 -3.57 -8.88
CA ALA A 38 7.97 -3.28 -9.45
C ALA A 38 8.09 -2.57 -10.81
N GLN A 39 7.24 -2.92 -11.76
CA GLN A 39 7.22 -2.27 -13.07
C GLN A 39 6.74 -0.84 -12.98
N GLU A 40 5.76 -0.56 -12.16
CA GLU A 40 5.17 0.76 -11.94
C GLU A 40 4.92 1.00 -10.45
N VAL A 41 5.07 2.24 -10.01
CA VAL A 41 4.67 2.66 -8.67
C VAL A 41 3.90 3.97 -8.76
N PHE A 42 2.77 4.02 -8.08
CA PHE A 42 1.87 5.17 -7.99
C PHE A 42 1.64 5.57 -6.54
N LEU A 43 1.60 6.86 -6.29
CA LEU A 43 1.26 7.44 -5.00
C LEU A 43 0.08 8.40 -5.16
N VAL A 44 -1.01 8.16 -4.44
CA VAL A 44 -2.13 9.10 -4.32
C VAL A 44 -2.05 9.79 -2.96
N ASP A 45 -1.56 11.01 -2.97
CA ASP A 45 -1.32 11.78 -1.75
C ASP A 45 -2.49 12.67 -1.36
N SER A 46 -2.80 12.74 -0.07
CA SER A 46 -3.91 13.50 0.49
C SER A 46 -3.51 14.91 0.95
N TYR A 47 -2.61 15.58 0.20
CA TYR A 47 -2.02 16.90 0.50
C TYR A 47 -1.15 16.86 1.76
N SER A 48 -0.16 15.98 1.80
CA SER A 48 0.88 15.92 2.82
C SER A 48 1.56 17.27 3.04
N LYS A 49 1.98 17.52 4.28
CA LYS A 49 2.64 18.76 4.72
C LYS A 49 4.11 18.56 5.05
N ASP A 50 4.55 17.31 5.07
CA ASP A 50 5.93 16.89 5.26
C ASP A 50 6.61 16.65 3.90
N ASP A 51 7.77 16.00 3.90
CA ASP A 51 8.58 15.70 2.72
C ASP A 51 8.10 14.51 1.88
N THR A 52 6.89 13.95 2.15
CA THR A 52 6.32 12.80 1.42
C THR A 52 6.39 12.98 -0.10
N ILE A 53 5.93 14.13 -0.60
CA ILE A 53 5.88 14.41 -2.04
C ILE A 53 7.29 14.56 -2.62
N ASP A 54 8.17 15.27 -1.94
CA ASP A 54 9.55 15.48 -2.39
C ASP A 54 10.30 14.16 -2.50
N ILE A 55 10.12 13.26 -1.53
CA ILE A 55 10.68 11.91 -1.57
C ILE A 55 10.13 11.13 -2.77
N ALA A 56 8.81 11.09 -2.95
CA ALA A 56 8.19 10.37 -4.08
C ALA A 56 8.71 10.85 -5.43
N LEU A 57 8.78 12.17 -5.64
CA LEU A 57 9.26 12.77 -6.89
C LEU A 57 10.76 12.51 -7.09
N ASN A 58 11.57 12.54 -6.04
CA ASN A 58 13.00 12.22 -6.12
C ASN A 58 13.26 10.77 -6.54
N TYR A 59 12.38 9.84 -6.16
CA TYR A 59 12.44 8.45 -6.63
C TYR A 59 11.78 8.25 -8.01
N GLY A 60 11.17 9.27 -8.61
CA GLY A 60 10.49 9.18 -9.90
C GLY A 60 9.17 8.40 -9.86
N ILE A 61 8.50 8.38 -8.70
CA ILE A 61 7.19 7.74 -8.53
C ILE A 61 6.11 8.60 -9.18
N ASN A 62 5.18 7.95 -9.87
CA ASN A 62 4.00 8.62 -10.42
C ASN A 62 3.09 9.09 -9.29
N THR A 63 3.07 10.40 -9.05
CA THR A 63 2.39 10.98 -7.89
C THR A 63 1.23 11.87 -8.33
N VAL A 64 0.08 11.71 -7.69
CA VAL A 64 -1.08 12.58 -7.83
C VAL A 64 -1.56 13.04 -6.45
N GLN A 65 -1.92 14.33 -6.33
CA GLN A 65 -2.52 14.85 -5.12
C GLN A 65 -4.03 14.95 -5.26
N ARG A 66 -4.77 14.40 -4.29
CA ARG A 66 -6.22 14.36 -4.26
C ARG A 66 -6.74 14.57 -2.85
N ARG A 67 -7.78 15.41 -2.70
CA ARG A 67 -8.44 15.59 -1.40
C ARG A 67 -9.05 14.27 -0.94
N PHE A 68 -8.71 13.86 0.27
CA PHE A 68 -9.27 12.67 0.91
C PHE A 68 -10.76 12.83 1.18
N ARG A 69 -11.56 11.85 0.76
CA ARG A 69 -13.02 11.77 1.01
C ARG A 69 -13.42 10.47 1.71
N GLY A 70 -12.48 9.55 1.91
CA GLY A 70 -12.64 8.23 2.49
C GLY A 70 -11.65 7.25 1.88
N PHE A 71 -11.33 6.19 2.59
CA PHE A 71 -10.37 5.21 2.10
C PHE A 71 -10.88 4.49 0.84
N GLY A 72 -12.14 4.03 0.84
CA GLY A 72 -12.73 3.36 -0.32
C GLY A 72 -12.74 4.25 -1.58
N ASP A 73 -13.14 5.53 -1.43
CA ASP A 73 -13.12 6.52 -2.52
C ASP A 73 -11.71 6.75 -3.05
N GLN A 74 -10.70 6.83 -2.18
CA GLN A 74 -9.31 7.05 -2.57
C GLN A 74 -8.74 5.84 -3.34
N TRP A 75 -9.03 4.62 -2.88
CA TRP A 75 -8.61 3.40 -3.56
C TRP A 75 -9.33 3.20 -4.90
N ASN A 76 -10.65 3.42 -4.96
CA ASN A 76 -11.40 3.31 -6.21
C ASN A 76 -10.92 4.34 -7.24
N PHE A 77 -10.63 5.58 -6.82
CA PHE A 77 -9.99 6.56 -7.70
C PHE A 77 -8.65 6.02 -8.23
N ALA A 78 -7.79 5.50 -7.36
CA ALA A 78 -6.49 4.99 -7.77
C ALA A 78 -6.60 3.85 -8.80
N LEU A 79 -7.57 2.94 -8.62
CA LEU A 79 -7.76 1.80 -9.52
C LEU A 79 -8.39 2.19 -10.87
N ASN A 80 -9.23 3.22 -10.92
CA ASN A 80 -10.00 3.59 -12.09
C ASN A 80 -9.34 4.70 -12.93
N GLU A 81 -8.65 5.65 -12.27
CA GLU A 81 -8.18 6.89 -12.92
C GLU A 81 -6.67 6.90 -13.18
N LEU A 82 -5.87 6.12 -12.44
CA LEU A 82 -4.44 6.07 -12.69
C LEU A 82 -4.12 5.30 -13.98
N PRO A 83 -3.12 5.74 -14.76
CA PRO A 83 -2.76 5.12 -16.05
C PRO A 83 -1.95 3.82 -15.86
N ILE A 84 -2.45 2.91 -15.04
CA ILE A 84 -1.82 1.62 -14.76
C ILE A 84 -1.75 0.79 -16.04
N GLN A 85 -0.56 0.33 -16.42
CA GLN A 85 -0.34 -0.54 -17.59
C GLN A 85 -0.07 -2.00 -17.19
N SER A 86 0.46 -2.22 -16.00
CA SER A 86 0.78 -3.57 -15.50
C SER A 86 -0.46 -4.43 -15.35
N PRO A 87 -0.40 -5.72 -15.70
CA PRO A 87 -1.54 -6.65 -15.60
C PRO A 87 -1.93 -6.98 -14.15
N TRP A 88 -1.02 -6.78 -13.21
CA TRP A 88 -1.24 -6.99 -11.78
C TRP A 88 -1.16 -5.68 -11.01
N VAL A 89 -1.98 -5.55 -9.99
CA VAL A 89 -1.99 -4.41 -9.06
C VAL A 89 -1.75 -4.91 -7.65
N MET A 90 -0.91 -4.19 -6.92
CA MET A 90 -0.66 -4.43 -5.49
C MET A 90 -1.00 -3.18 -4.69
N LYS A 91 -1.90 -3.33 -3.72
CA LYS A 91 -2.08 -2.35 -2.65
C LYS A 91 -0.93 -2.47 -1.66
N LEU A 92 -0.26 -1.36 -1.38
CA LEU A 92 0.78 -1.26 -0.37
C LEU A 92 0.56 0.00 0.47
N ASP A 93 0.72 -0.09 1.77
CA ASP A 93 0.72 1.09 2.62
C ASP A 93 2.16 1.65 2.72
N PRO A 94 2.38 2.98 2.84
CA PRO A 94 3.73 3.57 2.84
C PRO A 94 4.62 3.16 4.01
N ASP A 95 4.07 2.44 4.99
CA ASP A 95 4.75 1.87 6.15
C ASP A 95 4.94 0.34 6.03
N GLU A 96 4.78 -0.22 4.81
CA GLU A 96 4.90 -1.66 4.55
C GLU A 96 6.09 -1.98 3.63
N VAL A 97 6.88 -3.00 3.99
CA VAL A 97 8.08 -3.44 3.26
C VAL A 97 8.00 -4.93 2.97
N LEU A 98 8.23 -5.32 1.71
CA LEU A 98 8.23 -6.72 1.28
C LEU A 98 9.53 -7.41 1.70
N SER A 99 9.44 -8.61 2.31
CA SER A 99 10.61 -9.46 2.48
C SER A 99 11.09 -10.02 1.14
N GLU A 100 12.36 -10.37 1.03
CA GLU A 100 12.93 -10.95 -0.20
C GLU A 100 12.28 -12.29 -0.56
N GLU A 101 11.87 -13.08 0.43
CA GLU A 101 11.08 -14.29 0.23
C GLU A 101 9.72 -13.98 -0.43
N LEU A 102 9.02 -12.94 0.10
CA LEU A 102 7.74 -12.52 -0.46
C LEU A 102 7.88 -12.03 -1.90
N LYS A 103 8.88 -11.21 -2.20
CA LYS A 103 9.15 -10.73 -3.56
C LYS A 103 9.36 -11.88 -4.55
N LYS A 104 10.18 -12.87 -4.20
CA LYS A 104 10.42 -14.06 -5.02
C LYS A 104 9.15 -14.88 -5.23
N ASN A 105 8.38 -15.09 -4.17
CA ASN A 105 7.15 -15.88 -4.26
C ASN A 105 6.05 -15.17 -5.06
N ILE A 106 5.95 -13.84 -4.98
CA ILE A 106 5.04 -13.06 -5.83
C ILE A 106 5.36 -13.29 -7.31
N ILE A 107 6.64 -13.20 -7.71
CA ILE A 107 7.07 -13.45 -9.10
C ILE A 107 6.63 -14.84 -9.57
N GLU A 108 6.90 -15.87 -8.76
CA GLU A 108 6.49 -17.23 -9.06
C GLU A 108 4.98 -17.35 -9.23
N LYS A 109 4.22 -16.80 -8.29
CA LYS A 109 2.77 -16.89 -8.26
C LYS A 109 2.10 -16.20 -9.44
N ILE A 110 2.50 -14.97 -9.78
CA ILE A 110 1.88 -14.22 -10.88
C ILE A 110 2.25 -14.79 -12.25
N SER A 111 3.42 -15.46 -12.39
CA SER A 111 3.82 -16.10 -13.66
C SER A 111 3.09 -17.40 -13.96
N GLN A 112 2.64 -18.13 -12.93
CA GLN A 112 1.98 -19.44 -13.06
C GLN A 112 0.46 -19.38 -12.83
N SER A 113 -0.13 -18.19 -12.80
CA SER A 113 -1.35 -17.95 -12.07
C SER A 113 -2.64 -18.44 -12.74
N GLN A 114 -3.23 -19.46 -12.14
CA GLN A 114 -4.65 -19.76 -12.22
C GLN A 114 -5.49 -18.90 -11.26
N PHE A 115 -4.87 -18.08 -10.40
CA PHE A 115 -5.53 -17.20 -9.43
C PHE A 115 -5.70 -15.79 -9.99
N ASP A 116 -6.67 -15.06 -9.45
CA ASP A 116 -7.02 -13.71 -9.82
C ASP A 116 -6.57 -12.69 -8.78
N GLY A 117 -6.18 -13.16 -7.59
CA GLY A 117 -5.60 -12.36 -6.54
C GLY A 117 -4.92 -13.19 -5.47
N PHE A 118 -4.18 -12.50 -4.57
CA PHE A 118 -3.39 -13.16 -3.53
C PHE A 118 -3.49 -12.44 -2.21
N TYR A 119 -3.63 -13.25 -1.16
CA TYR A 119 -3.43 -12.85 0.21
C TYR A 119 -1.96 -12.87 0.57
N LEU A 120 -1.55 -11.90 1.37
CA LEU A 120 -0.23 -11.81 1.96
C LEU A 120 -0.30 -11.98 3.48
N LYS A 121 0.77 -12.49 4.07
CA LYS A 121 0.96 -12.53 5.51
C LYS A 121 1.61 -11.23 5.96
N ARG A 122 0.83 -10.31 6.57
CA ARG A 122 1.33 -9.08 7.16
C ARG A 122 1.76 -9.32 8.60
N ARG A 123 3.00 -8.99 8.92
CA ARG A 123 3.55 -9.03 10.27
C ARG A 123 3.73 -7.63 10.82
N LEU A 124 3.13 -7.38 11.97
CA LEU A 124 3.25 -6.09 12.63
C LEU A 124 4.60 -5.95 13.34
N TRP A 125 5.23 -4.78 13.16
CA TRP A 125 6.43 -4.37 13.85
C TRP A 125 6.14 -3.14 14.70
N PHE A 126 6.61 -3.14 15.93
CA PHE A 126 6.45 -2.02 16.84
C PHE A 126 7.77 -1.71 17.51
N MET A 127 8.23 -0.46 17.40
CA MET A 127 9.50 0.01 17.96
C MET A 127 10.70 -0.90 17.61
N GLY A 128 10.81 -1.29 16.34
CA GLY A 128 11.91 -2.10 15.82
C GLY A 128 11.83 -3.60 16.16
N LYS A 129 10.74 -4.07 16.78
CA LYS A 129 10.56 -5.49 17.11
C LYS A 129 9.30 -6.07 16.45
N PRO A 130 9.38 -7.31 15.92
CA PRO A 130 8.21 -7.98 15.38
C PRO A 130 7.27 -8.40 16.52
N LEU A 131 5.99 -8.11 16.36
CA LEU A 131 4.95 -8.61 17.26
C LEU A 131 4.56 -10.06 16.90
N PRO A 132 4.04 -10.86 17.86
CA PRO A 132 3.54 -12.20 17.57
C PRO A 132 2.17 -12.19 16.89
N VAL A 133 1.89 -11.16 16.11
CA VAL A 133 0.61 -10.94 15.41
C VAL A 133 0.85 -10.98 13.91
N ASN A 134 0.14 -11.89 13.26
CA ASN A 134 0.11 -11.99 11.80
C ASN A 134 -1.32 -11.78 11.31
N GLN A 135 -1.46 -11.07 10.21
CA GLN A 135 -2.73 -10.83 9.54
C GLN A 135 -2.66 -11.39 8.12
N ARG A 136 -3.71 -12.09 7.70
CA ARG A 136 -3.88 -12.52 6.32
C ARG A 136 -4.70 -11.47 5.59
N ILE A 137 -4.08 -10.73 4.67
CA ILE A 137 -4.69 -9.58 4.00
C ILE A 137 -4.61 -9.72 2.48
N LEU A 138 -5.69 -9.37 1.77
CA LEU A 138 -5.73 -9.37 0.32
C LEU A 138 -5.02 -8.10 -0.20
N ARG A 139 -3.95 -8.29 -0.97
CA ARG A 139 -3.08 -7.18 -1.40
C ARG A 139 -2.75 -7.16 -2.88
N ILE A 140 -2.91 -8.28 -3.59
CA ILE A 140 -2.56 -8.41 -5.02
C ILE A 140 -3.74 -8.93 -5.78
N TRP A 141 -3.97 -8.38 -6.98
CA TRP A 141 -5.03 -8.82 -7.89
C TRP A 141 -4.72 -8.46 -9.34
N LYS A 142 -5.37 -9.15 -10.29
CA LYS A 142 -5.35 -8.77 -11.70
C LYS A 142 -6.07 -7.42 -11.90
N LYS A 143 -5.50 -6.57 -12.75
CA LYS A 143 -6.08 -5.27 -13.09
C LYS A 143 -7.55 -5.40 -13.49
N GLY A 144 -8.40 -4.54 -12.96
CA GLY A 144 -9.84 -4.49 -13.25
C GLY A 144 -10.72 -5.46 -12.45
N LEU A 145 -10.14 -6.35 -11.61
CA LEU A 145 -10.93 -7.31 -10.84
C LEU A 145 -11.23 -6.89 -9.40
N CYS A 146 -10.70 -5.75 -8.95
CA CYS A 146 -10.86 -5.28 -7.57
C CYS A 146 -11.71 -4.01 -7.50
N THR A 147 -12.55 -3.95 -6.47
CA THR A 147 -13.28 -2.76 -6.04
C THR A 147 -13.21 -2.63 -4.53
N PHE A 148 -13.34 -1.41 -4.01
CA PHE A 148 -13.41 -1.15 -2.59
C PHE A 148 -14.82 -0.66 -2.23
N SER A 149 -15.31 -1.04 -1.03
CA SER A 149 -16.55 -0.47 -0.50
C SER A 149 -16.36 1.01 -0.16
N ASP A 150 -17.43 1.80 -0.29
CA ASP A 150 -17.44 3.23 0.09
C ASP A 150 -17.50 3.39 1.61
N SER A 151 -16.52 2.85 2.33
CA SER A 151 -16.41 3.02 3.76
C SER A 151 -15.43 4.13 4.13
N LEU A 152 -15.73 4.89 5.16
CA LEU A 152 -14.86 5.93 5.69
C LEU A 152 -13.62 5.32 6.38
N VAL A 153 -13.79 4.16 7.00
CA VAL A 153 -12.76 3.39 7.70
C VAL A 153 -12.98 1.90 7.44
N ASN A 154 -11.91 1.11 7.53
CA ASN A 154 -11.95 -0.35 7.33
C ASN A 154 -12.41 -0.76 5.92
N GLU A 155 -11.82 -0.14 4.91
CA GLU A 155 -12.04 -0.52 3.52
C GLU A 155 -11.48 -1.92 3.23
N TYR A 156 -12.32 -2.78 2.67
CA TYR A 156 -11.89 -4.11 2.25
C TYR A 156 -11.89 -4.22 0.72
N PRO A 157 -10.77 -4.71 0.13
CA PRO A 157 -10.76 -5.04 -1.29
C PRO A 157 -11.68 -6.23 -1.55
N SER A 158 -12.55 -6.09 -2.54
CA SER A 158 -13.37 -7.18 -3.09
C SER A 158 -12.82 -7.53 -4.46
N VAL A 159 -12.32 -8.74 -4.61
CA VAL A 159 -11.72 -9.24 -5.86
C VAL A 159 -12.57 -10.37 -6.42
N LYS A 160 -12.95 -10.25 -7.70
CA LYS A 160 -13.69 -11.28 -8.42
C LYS A 160 -12.72 -12.35 -8.90
N GLY A 161 -13.02 -13.63 -8.60
CA GLY A 161 -12.26 -14.77 -9.08
C GLY A 161 -11.61 -15.62 -7.98
N LEU A 162 -10.65 -16.44 -8.37
CA LEU A 162 -9.95 -17.35 -7.47
C LEU A 162 -8.82 -16.62 -6.73
N LEU A 163 -8.75 -16.85 -5.41
CA LEU A 163 -7.75 -16.22 -4.55
C LEU A 163 -6.79 -17.27 -3.99
N GLY A 164 -5.49 -16.95 -4.03
CA GLY A 164 -4.43 -17.77 -3.46
C GLY A 164 -3.70 -17.07 -2.33
N ASP A 165 -2.63 -17.68 -1.85
CA ASP A 165 -1.75 -17.13 -0.82
C ASP A 165 -0.30 -17.07 -1.31
N CYS A 166 0.41 -16.00 -0.93
CA CYS A 166 1.86 -15.89 -1.10
C CYS A 166 2.59 -16.27 0.19
N LYS A 167 3.78 -16.86 0.02
CA LYS A 167 4.74 -17.12 1.10
C LYS A 167 5.63 -15.90 1.34
N GLY A 168 6.21 -15.83 2.53
CA GLY A 168 7.00 -14.70 2.97
C GLY A 168 6.18 -13.68 3.75
N GLU A 169 6.80 -12.58 4.15
CA GLU A 169 6.17 -11.60 5.04
C GLU A 169 6.15 -10.21 4.43
N LEU A 170 5.01 -9.54 4.58
CA LEU A 170 4.86 -8.11 4.45
C LEU A 170 5.07 -7.51 5.84
N LYS A 171 6.17 -6.77 6.03
CA LYS A 171 6.51 -6.14 7.29
C LYS A 171 5.80 -4.80 7.37
N HIS A 172 5.05 -4.56 8.43
CA HIS A 172 4.34 -3.31 8.67
C HIS A 172 4.95 -2.57 9.87
N PHE A 173 5.53 -1.41 9.62
CA PHE A 173 6.18 -0.55 10.61
C PHE A 173 5.20 0.53 11.06
N ASP A 174 4.30 0.19 12.00
CA ASP A 174 3.14 1.00 12.36
C ASP A 174 3.48 2.42 12.82
N SER A 175 4.52 2.56 13.64
CA SER A 175 4.86 3.88 14.22
C SER A 175 6.33 3.97 14.61
N PRO A 176 6.99 5.11 14.35
CA PRO A 176 8.40 5.31 14.68
C PRO A 176 8.65 5.43 16.20
N ASN A 177 7.64 5.87 16.97
CA ASN A 177 7.72 6.04 18.42
C ASN A 177 6.33 5.96 19.07
N LEU A 178 6.31 5.94 20.41
CA LEU A 178 5.08 5.80 21.20
C LEU A 178 4.13 6.99 21.06
N ASP A 179 4.65 8.21 21.00
CA ASP A 179 3.83 9.42 20.83
C ASP A 179 3.06 9.39 19.50
N HIS A 180 3.74 9.08 18.40
CA HIS A 180 3.11 8.90 17.10
C HIS A 180 2.03 7.82 17.16
N TRP A 181 2.31 6.69 17.79
CA TRP A 181 1.35 5.59 17.94
C TRP A 181 0.10 6.01 18.72
N ILE A 182 0.26 6.66 19.87
CA ILE A 182 -0.88 7.16 20.69
C ILE A 182 -1.74 8.13 19.88
N ASN A 183 -1.11 9.09 19.18
CA ASN A 183 -1.82 10.07 18.37
C ASN A 183 -2.56 9.41 17.20
N LYS A 184 -1.96 8.39 16.57
CA LYS A 184 -2.59 7.57 15.52
C LYS A 184 -3.81 6.83 16.07
N GLN A 185 -3.68 6.13 17.22
CA GLN A 185 -4.79 5.41 17.85
C GLN A 185 -5.95 6.34 18.23
N ASN A 186 -5.68 7.52 18.78
CA ASN A 186 -6.70 8.50 19.11
C ASN A 186 -7.51 8.98 17.88
N LYS A 187 -6.85 9.14 16.72
CA LYS A 187 -7.52 9.49 15.46
C LYS A 187 -8.43 8.35 14.97
N TYR A 188 -7.92 7.11 14.98
CA TYR A 188 -8.68 5.93 14.54
C TYR A 188 -9.90 5.67 15.42
N THR A 189 -9.74 5.63 16.73
CA THR A 189 -10.85 5.40 17.67
C THR A 189 -11.92 6.49 17.59
N THR A 190 -11.50 7.75 17.37
CA THR A 190 -12.43 8.86 17.14
C THR A 190 -13.22 8.68 15.84
N ALA A 191 -12.55 8.26 14.76
CA ALA A 191 -13.20 8.02 13.47
C ALA A 191 -14.19 6.84 13.54
N GLU A 192 -13.80 5.75 14.20
CA GLU A 192 -14.66 4.58 14.44
C GLU A 192 -15.89 4.94 15.28
N ALA A 193 -15.70 5.70 16.37
CA ALA A 193 -16.81 6.16 17.21
C ALA A 193 -17.80 7.02 16.42
N ARG A 194 -17.31 7.93 15.58
CA ARG A 194 -18.17 8.75 14.70
C ARG A 194 -18.93 7.89 13.68
N SER A 195 -18.25 6.93 13.06
CA SER A 195 -18.88 6.02 12.09
C SER A 195 -19.97 5.18 12.75
N SER A 196 -19.73 4.65 13.94
CA SER A 196 -20.73 3.89 14.71
C SER A 196 -21.92 4.74 15.12
N TYR A 197 -21.70 5.99 15.51
CA TYR A 197 -22.78 6.91 15.88
C TYR A 197 -23.66 7.32 14.69
N LEU A 198 -23.08 7.46 13.50
CA LEU A 198 -23.83 7.84 12.29
C LEU A 198 -24.61 6.68 11.67
N ASN A 199 -24.26 5.44 12.04
CA ASN A 199 -24.95 4.22 11.58
C ASN A 199 -26.00 3.70 12.57
N LEU A 200 -26.27 4.46 13.65
CA LEU A 200 -27.38 4.27 14.60
C LEU A 200 -28.58 5.15 14.21
#